data_987ee2be2a6cbc1ea92901d909f3f3e6
#
_entry.id   987ee2be2a6cbc1ea92901d909f3f3e6
#
_cell.length_a   1.000
_cell.length_b   1.000
_cell.length_c   1.000
_cell.angle_alpha   90.00
_cell.angle_beta   90.00
_cell.angle_gamma   90.00
#
_symmetry.space_group_name_H-M   'P 1'
#
loop_
_entity.id
_entity.type
_entity.pdbx_description
1 polymer ?
#
loop_
_entity_poly.entity_id
_entity_poly.type
_entity_poly.pdbx_seq_one_letter_code
_entity_poly.pdbx_strand_id
1 'polypeptide(L)'
;LTDRGHDTLGAEMTETLLTRLGYPKSFVRRVAWIVKNHMRFHYFVQNGDANEKKWLRKEARSGEFRDSQIMRTAWEQLAKVCAADVLGCGKPYASTDGTLAFGECMADLSLEMPIHTKDLNYDERVIKLAGKKVGEGLQYLLGQVQNGAIPNEPDALYDALDHKLRRPVEK
;
A
#
# COMPACT_ATOMS: atom_id res chain seq x y z
N LEU A 1 -31.12 4.57 6.51
CA LEU A 1 -30.04 5.44 7.03
C LEU A 1 -28.75 4.96 6.41
N THR A 2 -28.22 5.68 5.42
CA THR A 2 -26.89 5.44 4.87
C THR A 2 -25.90 6.25 5.70
N ASP A 3 -25.07 5.57 6.46
CA ASP A 3 -24.06 6.14 7.35
C ASP A 3 -22.82 6.52 6.55
N ARG A 4 -22.98 7.48 5.63
CA ARG A 4 -21.89 7.92 4.75
C ARG A 4 -20.81 8.63 5.54
N GLY A 5 -19.55 8.17 5.39
CA GLY A 5 -18.39 8.80 6.02
C GLY A 5 -18.08 8.27 7.42
N HIS A 6 -18.78 7.23 7.90
CA HIS A 6 -18.49 6.61 9.20
C HIS A 6 -17.08 6.01 9.27
N ASP A 7 -16.51 5.59 8.15
CA ASP A 7 -15.14 5.12 8.01
C ASP A 7 -14.11 6.22 8.33
N THR A 8 -14.32 7.42 7.79
CA THR A 8 -13.42 8.56 8.01
C THR A 8 -13.60 9.11 9.43
N LEU A 9 -14.84 9.36 9.86
CA LEU A 9 -15.14 9.85 11.20
C LEU A 9 -14.69 8.82 12.26
N GLY A 10 -14.96 7.54 12.03
CA GLY A 10 -14.54 6.45 12.91
C GLY A 10 -13.03 6.36 13.07
N ALA A 11 -12.26 6.62 12.00
CA ALA A 11 -10.80 6.66 12.06
C ALA A 11 -10.31 7.83 12.95
N GLU A 12 -10.87 9.03 12.80
CA GLU A 12 -10.54 10.20 13.63
C GLU A 12 -10.87 9.97 15.10
N MET A 13 -12.04 9.39 15.37
CA MET A 13 -12.45 9.01 16.73
C MET A 13 -11.51 7.97 17.33
N THR A 14 -11.09 6.99 16.53
CA THR A 14 -10.14 5.94 16.93
C THR A 14 -8.78 6.54 17.31
N GLU A 15 -8.24 7.44 16.49
CA GLU A 15 -6.98 8.13 16.80
C GLU A 15 -7.06 8.89 18.12
N THR A 16 -8.13 9.65 18.31
CA THR A 16 -8.36 10.43 19.53
C THR A 16 -8.46 9.54 20.76
N LEU A 17 -9.30 8.50 20.69
CA LEU A 17 -9.56 7.62 21.82
C LEU A 17 -8.32 6.82 22.22
N LEU A 18 -7.68 6.15 21.25
CA LEU A 18 -6.52 5.30 21.53
C LEU A 18 -5.31 6.12 21.99
N THR A 19 -5.15 7.34 21.48
CA THR A 19 -4.12 8.27 21.98
C THR A 19 -4.36 8.64 23.43
N ARG A 20 -5.60 8.97 23.82
CA ARG A 20 -5.98 9.26 25.21
C ARG A 20 -5.74 8.06 26.13
N LEU A 21 -5.94 6.84 25.63
CA LEU A 21 -5.70 5.60 26.38
C LEU A 21 -4.21 5.23 26.46
N GLY A 22 -3.30 6.00 25.86
CA GLY A 22 -1.86 5.82 25.95
C GLY A 22 -1.30 4.70 25.05
N TYR A 23 -2.04 4.28 24.03
CA TYR A 23 -1.51 3.29 23.08
C TYR A 23 -0.36 3.85 22.24
N PRO A 24 0.63 3.01 21.85
CA PRO A 24 1.73 3.43 21.00
C PRO A 24 1.24 4.01 19.67
N LYS A 25 1.90 5.07 19.17
CA LYS A 25 1.52 5.75 17.92
C LYS A 25 1.40 4.81 16.72
N SER A 26 2.28 3.81 16.62
CA SER A 26 2.22 2.82 15.54
C SER A 26 0.96 1.95 15.59
N PHE A 27 0.51 1.60 16.79
CA PHE A 27 -0.75 0.87 16.99
C PHE A 27 -1.95 1.75 16.66
N VAL A 28 -1.99 2.98 17.16
CA VAL A 28 -3.06 3.96 16.88
C VAL A 28 -3.25 4.15 15.38
N ARG A 29 -2.16 4.44 14.65
CA ARG A 29 -2.19 4.60 13.19
C ARG A 29 -2.71 3.34 12.48
N ARG A 30 -2.24 2.16 12.89
CA ARG A 30 -2.67 0.90 12.29
C ARG A 30 -4.17 0.68 12.45
N VAL A 31 -4.72 0.87 13.65
CA VAL A 31 -6.16 0.69 13.88
C VAL A 31 -6.97 1.73 13.13
N ALA A 32 -6.56 3.00 13.15
CA ALA A 32 -7.22 4.06 12.40
C ALA A 32 -7.19 3.80 10.88
N TRP A 33 -6.06 3.30 10.34
CA TRP A 33 -5.95 2.92 8.94
C TRP A 33 -6.93 1.79 8.57
N ILE A 34 -7.07 0.78 9.41
CA ILE A 34 -8.03 -0.31 9.22
C ILE A 34 -9.47 0.24 9.20
N VAL A 35 -9.83 1.04 10.20
CA VAL A 35 -11.17 1.65 10.30
C VAL A 35 -11.46 2.51 9.06
N LYS A 36 -10.50 3.33 8.62
CA LYS A 36 -10.64 4.18 7.44
C LYS A 36 -10.86 3.41 6.13
N ASN A 37 -10.26 2.23 6.02
CA ASN A 37 -10.22 1.50 4.76
C ASN A 37 -11.23 0.35 4.66
N HIS A 38 -11.97 -0.02 5.74
CA HIS A 38 -12.86 -1.18 5.73
C HIS A 38 -13.98 -1.05 4.68
N MET A 39 -14.62 0.12 4.55
CA MET A 39 -15.66 0.33 3.55
C MET A 39 -15.15 0.27 2.13
N ARG A 40 -13.96 0.84 1.90
CA ARG A 40 -13.30 0.74 0.59
C ARG A 40 -12.94 -0.71 0.26
N PHE A 41 -12.50 -1.48 1.24
CA PHE A 41 -12.20 -2.90 1.08
C PHE A 41 -13.43 -3.69 0.66
N HIS A 42 -14.56 -3.49 1.33
CA HIS A 42 -15.84 -4.09 0.94
C HIS A 42 -16.25 -3.73 -0.48
N TYR A 43 -16.08 -2.47 -0.87
CA TYR A 43 -16.36 -2.02 -2.24
C TYR A 43 -15.54 -2.80 -3.27
N PHE A 44 -14.25 -3.02 -3.00
CA PHE A 44 -13.37 -3.77 -3.90
C PHE A 44 -13.77 -5.24 -4.01
N VAL A 45 -14.09 -5.88 -2.90
CA VAL A 45 -14.56 -7.28 -2.89
C VAL A 45 -15.86 -7.45 -3.69
N GLN A 46 -16.76 -6.47 -3.64
CA GLN A 46 -18.07 -6.56 -4.26
C GLN A 46 -18.07 -6.27 -5.78
N ASN A 47 -17.19 -5.39 -6.24
CA ASN A 47 -17.27 -4.87 -7.61
C ASN A 47 -16.27 -5.49 -8.60
N GLY A 48 -15.27 -6.23 -8.15
CA GLY A 48 -14.42 -7.10 -8.99
C GLY A 48 -13.52 -6.44 -10.06
N ASP A 49 -13.73 -5.17 -10.39
CA ASP A 49 -13.00 -4.40 -11.40
C ASP A 49 -12.00 -3.40 -10.80
N ALA A 50 -11.67 -3.64 -9.57
CA ALA A 50 -10.84 -2.79 -8.78
C ALA A 50 -9.38 -2.88 -9.22
N ASN A 51 -8.74 -1.72 -9.38
CA ASN A 51 -7.31 -1.67 -9.63
C ASN A 51 -6.55 -1.78 -8.29
N GLU A 52 -6.35 -3.01 -7.82
CA GLU A 52 -5.65 -3.36 -6.57
C GLU A 52 -4.26 -2.72 -6.55
N LYS A 53 -3.52 -2.82 -7.65
CA LYS A 53 -2.18 -2.25 -7.78
C LYS A 53 -2.19 -0.72 -7.64
N LYS A 54 -3.24 -0.04 -8.09
CA LYS A 54 -3.38 1.41 -7.90
C LYS A 54 -3.60 1.76 -6.43
N TRP A 55 -4.41 0.97 -5.72
CA TRP A 55 -4.60 1.19 -4.28
C TRP A 55 -3.31 0.89 -3.52
N LEU A 56 -2.68 -0.24 -3.78
CA LEU A 56 -1.42 -0.63 -3.17
C LEU A 56 -0.32 0.43 -3.35
N ARG A 57 -0.17 0.98 -4.57
CA ARG A 57 0.77 2.08 -4.87
C ARG A 57 0.48 3.33 -4.05
N LYS A 58 -0.80 3.67 -3.89
CA LYS A 58 -1.20 4.82 -3.05
C LYS A 58 -0.77 4.59 -1.60
N GLU A 59 -0.99 3.40 -1.07
CA GLU A 59 -0.62 3.06 0.30
C GLU A 59 0.91 3.02 0.48
N ALA A 60 1.65 2.46 -0.46
CA ALA A 60 3.12 2.45 -0.43
C ALA A 60 3.74 3.86 -0.36
N ARG A 61 3.06 4.88 -0.96
CA ARG A 61 3.50 6.28 -0.97
C ARG A 61 2.94 7.11 0.18
N SER A 62 2.01 6.59 0.94
CA SER A 62 1.31 7.35 1.99
C SER A 62 2.20 7.74 3.17
N GLY A 63 3.34 7.06 3.35
CA GLY A 63 4.18 7.17 4.54
C GLY A 63 3.60 6.43 5.76
N GLU A 64 2.49 5.71 5.59
CA GLU A 64 1.83 4.95 6.64
C GLU A 64 2.62 3.69 7.01
N PHE A 65 3.26 3.08 6.02
CA PHE A 65 3.98 1.83 6.18
C PHE A 65 5.48 2.03 6.11
N ARG A 66 6.20 1.46 7.08
CA ARG A 66 7.66 1.55 7.16
C ARG A 66 8.36 0.51 6.28
N ASP A 67 7.69 -0.58 5.96
CA ASP A 67 8.18 -1.64 5.08
C ASP A 67 7.01 -2.48 4.52
N SER A 68 7.31 -3.30 3.51
CA SER A 68 6.33 -4.14 2.83
C SER A 68 5.74 -5.23 3.74
N GLN A 69 6.50 -5.74 4.69
CA GLN A 69 6.02 -6.74 5.65
C GLN A 69 4.97 -6.16 6.61
N ILE A 70 5.19 -4.93 7.08
CA ILE A 70 4.20 -4.21 7.90
C ILE A 70 2.94 -3.93 7.06
N MET A 71 3.10 -3.56 5.79
CA MET A 71 1.97 -3.33 4.88
C MET A 71 1.19 -4.63 4.64
N ARG A 72 1.88 -5.77 4.39
CA ARG A 72 1.26 -7.09 4.30
C ARG A 72 0.39 -7.40 5.51
N THR A 73 0.96 -7.29 6.71
CA THR A 73 0.23 -7.55 7.97
C THR A 73 -1.00 -6.65 8.11
N ALA A 74 -0.94 -5.40 7.61
CA ALA A 74 -2.09 -4.49 7.64
C ALA A 74 -3.24 -4.99 6.77
N TRP A 75 -2.94 -5.50 5.56
CA TRP A 75 -3.95 -6.07 4.68
C TRP A 75 -4.59 -7.32 5.26
N GLU A 76 -3.80 -8.21 5.86
CA GLU A 76 -4.31 -9.40 6.55
C GLU A 76 -5.26 -9.02 7.72
N GLN A 77 -4.90 -7.99 8.49
CA GLN A 77 -5.73 -7.50 9.58
C GLN A 77 -7.01 -6.84 9.08
N LEU A 78 -6.92 -6.02 8.03
CA LEU A 78 -8.07 -5.38 7.40
C LEU A 78 -9.06 -6.42 6.88
N ALA A 79 -8.57 -7.47 6.19
CA ALA A 79 -9.41 -8.55 5.70
C ALA A 79 -10.15 -9.27 6.83
N LYS A 80 -9.48 -9.55 7.96
CA LYS A 80 -10.11 -10.17 9.14
C LYS A 80 -11.19 -9.29 9.76
N VAL A 81 -10.96 -7.98 9.84
CA VAL A 81 -11.97 -7.03 10.34
C VAL A 81 -13.16 -6.98 9.38
N CYS A 82 -12.93 -6.90 8.07
CA CYS A 82 -14.01 -6.92 7.08
C CYS A 82 -14.78 -8.24 7.07
N ALA A 83 -14.10 -9.38 7.27
CA ALA A 83 -14.77 -10.67 7.41
C ALA A 83 -15.65 -10.74 8.66
N ALA A 84 -15.16 -10.20 9.79
CA ALA A 84 -15.96 -10.11 11.01
C ALA A 84 -17.17 -9.18 10.84
N ASP A 85 -17.02 -8.08 10.11
CA ASP A 85 -18.11 -7.16 9.80
C ASP A 85 -19.20 -7.83 8.94
N VAL A 86 -18.82 -8.58 7.90
CA VAL A 86 -19.74 -9.39 7.09
C VAL A 86 -20.56 -10.36 7.94
N LEU A 87 -19.90 -11.07 8.88
CA LEU A 87 -20.56 -12.00 9.78
C LEU A 87 -21.46 -11.27 10.79
N GLY A 88 -21.03 -10.09 11.27
CA GLY A 88 -21.76 -9.25 12.21
C GLY A 88 -23.06 -8.67 11.65
N CYS A 89 -23.19 -8.54 10.32
CA CYS A 89 -24.41 -8.07 9.67
C CYS A 89 -25.62 -9.00 9.83
N GLY A 90 -25.47 -10.16 10.43
CA GLY A 90 -26.56 -11.09 10.76
C GLY A 90 -27.28 -11.70 9.55
N LYS A 91 -26.70 -11.63 8.36
CA LYS A 91 -27.26 -12.24 7.16
C LYS A 91 -27.03 -13.76 7.20
N PRO A 92 -28.09 -14.58 7.16
CA PRO A 92 -27.93 -16.03 7.04
C PRO A 92 -27.16 -16.34 5.74
N TYR A 93 -26.19 -17.25 5.83
CA TYR A 93 -25.33 -17.67 4.70
C TYR A 93 -24.33 -16.64 4.18
N ALA A 94 -23.95 -15.63 4.98
CA ALA A 94 -22.86 -14.73 4.61
C ALA A 94 -21.55 -15.53 4.49
N SER A 95 -20.94 -15.52 3.28
CA SER A 95 -19.60 -16.07 3.07
C SER A 95 -18.55 -14.97 3.20
N THR A 96 -17.44 -15.31 3.84
CA THR A 96 -16.26 -14.43 3.97
C THR A 96 -15.13 -14.82 3.03
N ASP A 97 -15.30 -15.86 2.21
CA ASP A 97 -14.24 -16.43 1.38
C ASP A 97 -13.66 -15.41 0.40
N GLY A 98 -14.51 -14.65 -0.31
CA GLY A 98 -14.05 -13.59 -1.21
C GLY A 98 -13.33 -12.46 -0.47
N THR A 99 -13.77 -12.13 0.74
CA THR A 99 -13.14 -11.09 1.59
C THR A 99 -11.73 -11.52 2.02
N LEU A 100 -11.59 -12.76 2.47
CA LEU A 100 -10.30 -13.30 2.91
C LEU A 100 -9.35 -13.51 1.73
N ALA A 101 -9.83 -14.06 0.61
CA ALA A 101 -9.05 -14.26 -0.60
C ALA A 101 -8.53 -12.92 -1.18
N PHE A 102 -9.36 -11.87 -1.18
CA PHE A 102 -8.92 -10.53 -1.60
C PHE A 102 -7.84 -9.97 -0.64
N GLY A 103 -8.00 -10.18 0.66
CA GLY A 103 -7.01 -9.77 1.65
C GLY A 103 -5.67 -10.47 1.47
N GLU A 104 -5.67 -11.77 1.19
CA GLU A 104 -4.47 -12.56 0.89
C GLU A 104 -3.78 -12.05 -0.39
N CYS A 105 -4.54 -11.82 -1.46
CA CYS A 105 -4.02 -11.22 -2.68
C CYS A 105 -3.33 -9.88 -2.43
N MET A 106 -3.95 -8.96 -1.68
CA MET A 106 -3.36 -7.67 -1.34
C MET A 106 -2.12 -7.80 -0.45
N ALA A 107 -2.12 -8.77 0.46
CA ALA A 107 -1.01 -9.08 1.33
C ALA A 107 0.20 -9.59 0.53
N ASP A 108 -0.01 -10.48 -0.42
CA ASP A 108 1.06 -11.03 -1.27
C ASP A 108 1.61 -9.97 -2.23
N LEU A 109 0.75 -9.20 -2.89
CA LEU A 109 1.16 -8.07 -3.73
C LEU A 109 1.97 -7.02 -2.95
N SER A 110 1.75 -6.89 -1.64
CA SER A 110 2.50 -5.97 -0.80
C SER A 110 3.97 -6.32 -0.68
N LEU A 111 4.32 -7.61 -0.73
CA LEU A 111 5.71 -8.06 -0.66
C LEU A 111 6.52 -7.70 -1.92
N GLU A 112 5.84 -7.59 -3.06
CA GLU A 112 6.45 -7.21 -4.34
C GLU A 112 6.57 -5.68 -4.49
N MET A 113 5.88 -4.90 -3.63
CA MET A 113 5.82 -3.44 -3.73
C MET A 113 6.93 -2.77 -2.92
N PRO A 114 7.95 -2.18 -3.55
CA PRO A 114 8.97 -1.43 -2.83
C PRO A 114 8.37 -0.17 -2.21
N ILE A 115 8.67 0.09 -0.94
CA ILE A 115 8.24 1.28 -0.20
C ILE A 115 9.32 2.34 -0.21
N HIS A 116 10.59 1.91 -0.09
CA HIS A 116 11.74 2.77 -0.04
C HIS A 116 12.76 2.45 -1.13
N THR A 117 13.67 3.37 -1.40
CA THR A 117 14.75 3.18 -2.38
C THR A 117 15.65 2.00 -2.05
N LYS A 118 15.80 1.65 -0.77
CA LYS A 118 16.56 0.45 -0.33
C LYS A 118 15.90 -0.87 -0.70
N ASP A 119 14.60 -0.85 -1.03
CA ASP A 119 13.83 -2.04 -1.41
C ASP A 119 13.92 -2.31 -2.93
N LEU A 120 14.61 -1.43 -3.67
CA LEU A 120 14.91 -1.63 -5.09
C LEU A 120 16.02 -2.65 -5.25
N ASN A 121 15.85 -3.57 -6.19
CA ASN A 121 16.85 -4.59 -6.54
C ASN A 121 17.84 -4.07 -7.59
N TYR A 122 18.61 -3.04 -7.25
CA TYR A 122 19.64 -2.46 -8.13
C TYR A 122 21.04 -3.00 -7.84
N ASP A 123 21.92 -2.88 -8.83
CA ASP A 123 23.33 -3.23 -8.71
C ASP A 123 24.27 -2.01 -8.81
N GLU A 124 25.57 -2.25 -8.80
CA GLU A 124 26.59 -1.19 -8.88
C GLU A 124 26.51 -0.34 -10.15
N ARG A 125 25.97 -0.87 -11.27
CA ARG A 125 25.85 -0.13 -12.53
C ARG A 125 24.95 1.08 -12.36
N VAL A 126 23.83 0.93 -11.63
CA VAL A 126 22.89 2.01 -11.32
C VAL A 126 23.58 3.09 -10.50
N ILE A 127 24.37 2.73 -9.48
CA ILE A 127 25.10 3.69 -8.65
C ILE A 127 26.14 4.45 -9.45
N LYS A 128 26.94 3.74 -10.27
CA LYS A 128 27.97 4.34 -11.15
C LYS A 128 27.33 5.31 -12.16
N LEU A 129 26.22 4.90 -12.76
CA LEU A 129 25.48 5.71 -13.73
C LEU A 129 24.89 6.99 -13.11
N ALA A 130 24.30 6.88 -11.93
CA ALA A 130 23.73 8.03 -11.21
C ALA A 130 24.78 9.03 -10.70
N GLY A 131 26.01 8.57 -10.43
CA GLY A 131 27.12 9.39 -9.97
C GLY A 131 26.76 10.19 -8.72
N LYS A 132 26.96 11.52 -8.76
CA LYS A 132 26.66 12.41 -7.61
C LYS A 132 25.15 12.54 -7.30
N LYS A 133 24.28 12.10 -8.18
CA LYS A 133 22.80 12.21 -8.06
C LYS A 133 22.13 10.88 -7.71
N VAL A 134 22.82 9.98 -7.01
CA VAL A 134 22.29 8.65 -6.65
C VAL A 134 20.91 8.74 -5.98
N GLY A 135 20.72 9.63 -5.01
CA GLY A 135 19.44 9.79 -4.32
C GLY A 135 18.28 10.15 -5.28
N GLU A 136 18.50 11.12 -6.19
CA GLU A 136 17.49 11.51 -7.19
C GLU A 136 17.21 10.37 -8.19
N GLY A 137 18.26 9.64 -8.59
CA GLY A 137 18.14 8.49 -9.48
C GLY A 137 17.31 7.36 -8.85
N LEU A 138 17.61 6.98 -7.62
CA LEU A 138 16.87 5.94 -6.91
C LEU A 138 15.41 6.35 -6.61
N GLN A 139 15.14 7.60 -6.29
CA GLN A 139 13.75 8.10 -6.12
C GLN A 139 12.96 8.03 -7.42
N TYR A 140 13.58 8.37 -8.55
CA TYR A 140 12.95 8.21 -9.84
C TYR A 140 12.62 6.75 -10.12
N LEU A 141 13.59 5.84 -9.94
CA LEU A 141 13.40 4.39 -10.16
C LEU A 141 12.32 3.82 -9.26
N LEU A 142 12.30 4.21 -7.98
CA LEU A 142 11.23 3.82 -7.05
C LEU A 142 9.85 4.23 -7.60
N GLY A 143 9.71 5.45 -8.09
CA GLY A 143 8.49 5.91 -8.70
C GLY A 143 8.09 5.10 -9.94
N GLN A 144 9.05 4.70 -10.80
CA GLN A 144 8.78 3.88 -11.98
C GLN A 144 8.29 2.47 -11.60
N VAL A 145 8.96 1.82 -10.65
CA VAL A 145 8.55 0.49 -10.15
C VAL A 145 7.18 0.56 -9.47
N GLN A 146 6.98 1.51 -8.57
CA GLN A 146 5.68 1.69 -7.90
C GLN A 146 4.54 1.99 -8.87
N ASN A 147 4.81 2.65 -10.01
CA ASN A 147 3.82 2.88 -11.06
C ASN A 147 3.57 1.63 -11.94
N GLY A 148 4.40 0.60 -11.79
CA GLY A 148 4.36 -0.58 -12.64
C GLY A 148 4.86 -0.31 -14.07
N ALA A 149 5.63 0.76 -14.26
CA ALA A 149 6.23 1.10 -15.54
C ALA A 149 7.42 0.21 -15.89
N ILE A 150 8.14 -0.24 -14.86
CA ILE A 150 9.28 -1.16 -14.97
C ILE A 150 9.24 -2.20 -13.84
N PRO A 151 9.76 -3.40 -14.04
CA PRO A 151 9.96 -4.39 -12.97
C PRO A 151 11.09 -3.95 -12.01
N ASN A 152 11.07 -4.48 -10.79
CA ASN A 152 12.12 -4.25 -9.80
C ASN A 152 13.30 -5.21 -10.03
N GLU A 153 13.95 -5.08 -11.17
CA GLU A 153 15.06 -5.93 -11.61
C GLU A 153 16.26 -5.08 -12.03
N PRO A 154 17.50 -5.54 -11.80
CA PRO A 154 18.71 -4.75 -12.02
C PRO A 154 18.82 -4.16 -13.43
N ASP A 155 18.56 -4.96 -14.47
CA ASP A 155 18.67 -4.52 -15.87
C ASP A 155 17.60 -3.48 -16.21
N ALA A 156 16.35 -3.70 -15.81
CA ALA A 156 15.26 -2.76 -16.07
C ALA A 156 15.49 -1.42 -15.34
N LEU A 157 16.03 -1.47 -14.13
CA LEU A 157 16.38 -0.27 -13.35
C LEU A 157 17.53 0.50 -14.01
N TYR A 158 18.55 -0.21 -14.49
CA TYR A 158 19.66 0.41 -15.20
C TYR A 158 19.20 1.09 -16.50
N ASP A 159 18.46 0.39 -17.35
CA ASP A 159 17.98 0.90 -18.62
C ASP A 159 17.06 2.12 -18.44
N ALA A 160 16.18 2.09 -17.46
CA ALA A 160 15.28 3.21 -17.15
C ALA A 160 16.06 4.45 -16.69
N LEU A 161 17.10 4.29 -15.89
CA LEU A 161 17.92 5.40 -15.45
C LEU A 161 18.77 5.96 -16.59
N ASP A 162 19.41 5.09 -17.41
CA ASP A 162 20.19 5.49 -18.57
C ASP A 162 19.35 6.29 -19.57
N HIS A 163 18.16 5.79 -19.87
CA HIS A 163 17.21 6.50 -20.74
C HIS A 163 16.81 7.87 -20.18
N LYS A 164 16.56 7.98 -18.87
CA LYS A 164 16.26 9.27 -18.21
C LYS A 164 17.41 10.25 -18.36
N LEU A 165 18.64 9.80 -18.16
CA LEU A 165 19.82 10.67 -18.19
C LEU A 165 20.22 11.12 -19.62
N ARG A 166 19.89 10.32 -20.62
CA ARG A 166 20.13 10.67 -22.06
C ARG A 166 19.10 11.61 -22.64
N ARG A 167 17.90 11.73 -22.03
CA ARG A 167 16.90 12.71 -22.51
C ARG A 167 17.40 14.10 -22.18
N PRO A 168 17.55 15.00 -23.18
CA PRO A 168 17.83 16.40 -22.90
C PRO A 168 16.66 16.96 -22.06
N VAL A 169 17.01 17.73 -21.04
CA VAL A 169 16.04 18.52 -20.27
C VAL A 169 15.44 19.52 -21.23
N GLU A 170 14.23 19.23 -21.73
CA GLU A 170 13.45 20.27 -22.42
C GLU A 170 13.26 21.42 -21.43
N LYS A 171 13.83 22.57 -21.80
CA LYS A 171 13.74 23.82 -21.04
C LYS A 171 12.41 24.51 -21.27
#